data_26cfb2c4934b4b4c9810d6e139bd4df8
#
_entry.id   26cfb2c4934b4b4c9810d6e139bd4df8
#
_cell.length_a   1.000
_cell.length_b   1.000
_cell.length_c   1.000
_cell.angle_alpha   90.00
_cell.angle_beta   90.00
_cell.angle_gamma   90.00
#
_symmetry.space_group_name_H-M   'P 1'
#
loop_
_entity.id
_entity.type
_entity.pdbx_description
1 polymer ?
#
loop_
_entity_poly.entity_id
_entity_poly.type
_entity_poly.pdbx_seq_one_letter_code
_entity_poly.pdbx_strand_id
1 'polypeptide(L)'
;AGQWIKVPQLGGVVVGDDCEIGANTCIDRGAIEDTVLAEDVRLDNLIQVGHNVRIGAHTAVAGCTAIAGSARIGRYCLIGGAVGITGHLEVCDRVTITAMSLVTQS
;
A
#
# COMPACT_ATOMS: atom_id res chain seq x y z
N ALA A 1 -23.31 -6.76 25.97
CA ALA A 1 -23.11 -5.61 25.09
C ALA A 1 -21.89 -4.82 25.56
N GLY A 2 -21.25 -4.11 24.66
CA GLY A 2 -20.10 -3.29 25.01
C GLY A 2 -18.76 -4.01 25.03
N GLN A 3 -18.69 -5.25 24.62
CA GLN A 3 -17.43 -5.96 24.49
C GLN A 3 -16.95 -5.94 23.03
N TRP A 4 -15.64 -5.75 22.86
CA TRP A 4 -15.01 -5.90 21.57
C TRP A 4 -14.86 -7.38 21.25
N ILE A 5 -15.29 -7.78 20.07
CA ILE A 5 -15.08 -9.12 19.58
C ILE A 5 -13.84 -9.09 18.67
N LYS A 6 -12.84 -9.90 19.04
CA LYS A 6 -11.62 -9.97 18.26
C LYS A 6 -11.86 -10.83 17.01
N VAL A 7 -11.66 -10.25 15.83
CA VAL A 7 -11.75 -10.97 14.57
C VAL A 7 -10.36 -11.54 14.24
N PRO A 8 -10.24 -12.84 14.00
CA PRO A 8 -8.95 -13.41 13.63
C PRO A 8 -8.41 -12.79 12.33
N GLN A 9 -7.15 -12.45 12.33
CA GLN A 9 -6.45 -11.97 11.14
C GLN A 9 -5.72 -13.15 10.52
N LEU A 10 -6.27 -13.69 9.44
CA LEU A 10 -5.75 -14.90 8.79
C LEU A 10 -4.75 -14.60 7.69
N GLY A 11 -4.79 -13.39 7.13
CA GLY A 11 -3.88 -12.98 6.09
C GLY A 11 -2.49 -12.63 6.62
N GLY A 12 -1.55 -12.56 5.74
CA GLY A 12 -0.17 -12.15 6.02
C GLY A 12 0.26 -11.01 5.12
N VAL A 13 1.56 -10.88 4.97
CA VAL A 13 2.19 -9.97 4.03
C VAL A 13 3.05 -10.79 3.08
N VAL A 14 2.86 -10.60 1.78
CA VAL A 14 3.68 -11.23 0.75
C VAL A 14 4.50 -10.14 0.08
N VAL A 15 5.80 -10.28 0.10
CA VAL A 15 6.72 -9.35 -0.54
C VAL A 15 7.44 -10.08 -1.65
N GLY A 16 7.29 -9.57 -2.88
CA GLY A 16 7.94 -10.15 -4.05
C GLY A 16 9.46 -9.92 -4.05
N ASP A 17 10.10 -10.43 -5.10
CA ASP A 17 11.54 -10.34 -5.23
C ASP A 17 12.00 -8.91 -5.50
N ASP A 18 13.22 -8.60 -5.08
CA ASP A 18 13.90 -7.34 -5.36
C ASP A 18 13.18 -6.09 -4.84
N CYS A 19 12.31 -6.22 -3.86
CA CYS A 19 11.69 -5.07 -3.22
C CYS A 19 12.67 -4.34 -2.29
N GLU A 20 12.57 -3.03 -2.26
CA GLU A 20 13.25 -2.20 -1.27
C GLU A 20 12.20 -1.53 -0.38
N ILE A 21 12.39 -1.62 0.93
CA ILE A 21 11.48 -1.07 1.91
C ILE A 21 12.30 -0.22 2.87
N GLY A 22 12.01 1.08 2.89
CA GLY A 22 12.77 2.04 3.69
C GLY A 22 12.45 1.99 5.17
N ALA A 23 13.17 2.81 5.93
CA ALA A 23 13.07 2.85 7.38
C ALA A 23 11.70 3.33 7.85
N ASN A 24 11.22 2.75 8.96
CA ASN A 24 9.96 3.12 9.59
C ASN A 24 8.74 3.02 8.67
N THR A 25 8.83 2.21 7.63
CA THR A 25 7.69 1.87 6.78
C THR A 25 6.95 0.71 7.43
N CYS A 26 5.64 0.87 7.56
CA CYS A 26 4.76 -0.14 8.13
C CYS A 26 3.91 -0.77 7.05
N ILE A 27 3.87 -2.09 7.03
CA ILE A 27 3.03 -2.86 6.11
C ILE A 27 2.14 -3.74 6.96
N ASP A 28 0.84 -3.43 6.93
CA ASP A 28 -0.13 -4.16 7.74
C ASP A 28 -0.47 -5.50 7.10
N ARG A 29 -0.63 -6.50 7.92
CA ARG A 29 -1.06 -7.82 7.44
C ARG A 29 -2.49 -7.77 6.92
N GLY A 30 -2.81 -8.67 6.00
CA GLY A 30 -4.16 -8.81 5.52
C GLY A 30 -5.10 -9.39 6.56
N ALA A 31 -6.39 -9.12 6.41
CA ALA A 31 -7.43 -9.67 7.31
C ALA A 31 -7.67 -11.17 7.00
N ILE A 32 -8.10 -11.49 5.80
CA ILE A 32 -8.29 -12.86 5.33
C ILE A 32 -7.30 -13.15 4.20
N GLU A 33 -7.28 -12.31 3.19
CA GLU A 33 -6.31 -12.35 2.11
C GLU A 33 -5.07 -11.55 2.50
N ASP A 34 -3.98 -11.76 1.78
CA ASP A 34 -2.71 -11.13 2.08
C ASP A 34 -2.65 -9.69 1.59
N THR A 35 -1.83 -8.89 2.26
CA THR A 35 -1.28 -7.65 1.72
C THR A 35 -0.12 -8.03 0.81
N VAL A 36 -0.06 -7.52 -0.41
CA VAL A 36 0.88 -8.00 -1.43
C VAL A 36 1.67 -6.85 -2.03
N LEU A 37 2.98 -6.96 -1.99
CA LEU A 37 3.90 -6.19 -2.81
C LEU A 37 4.45 -7.11 -3.89
N ALA A 38 4.23 -6.76 -5.15
CA ALA A 38 4.78 -7.53 -6.27
C ALA A 38 6.30 -7.30 -6.38
N GLU A 39 6.91 -7.79 -7.44
CA GLU A 39 8.36 -7.67 -7.60
C GLU A 39 8.81 -6.22 -7.83
N ASP A 40 10.01 -5.94 -7.40
CA ASP A 40 10.68 -4.64 -7.63
C ASP A 40 9.83 -3.43 -7.20
N VAL A 41 9.08 -3.57 -6.12
CA VAL A 41 8.37 -2.46 -5.50
C VAL A 41 9.36 -1.71 -4.60
N ARG A 42 9.35 -0.40 -4.69
CA ARG A 42 10.23 0.46 -3.94
C ARG A 42 9.44 1.38 -3.03
N LEU A 43 9.55 1.15 -1.75
CA LEU A 43 8.94 2.00 -0.73
C LEU A 43 10.05 2.77 -0.02
N ASP A 44 9.94 4.09 0.01
CA ASP A 44 10.84 4.94 0.76
C ASP A 44 10.51 4.87 2.25
N ASN A 45 10.88 5.87 3.01
CA ASN A 45 10.74 5.89 4.47
C ASN A 45 9.37 6.38 4.91
N LEU A 46 8.94 5.96 6.10
CA LEU A 46 7.73 6.47 6.76
C LEU A 46 6.46 6.28 5.93
N ILE A 47 6.35 5.16 5.25
CA ILE A 47 5.17 4.83 4.46
C ILE A 47 4.27 3.92 5.28
N GLN A 48 2.96 4.16 5.20
CA GLN A 48 1.95 3.28 5.78
C GLN A 48 1.23 2.54 4.66
N VAL A 49 1.38 1.23 4.61
CA VAL A 49 0.63 0.36 3.71
C VAL A 49 -0.44 -0.35 4.53
N GLY A 50 -1.70 -0.03 4.26
CA GLY A 50 -2.82 -0.60 4.98
C GLY A 50 -3.06 -2.07 4.65
N HIS A 51 -3.93 -2.71 5.44
CA HIS A 51 -4.28 -4.11 5.27
C HIS A 51 -4.86 -4.38 3.87
N ASN A 52 -4.54 -5.51 3.30
CA ASN A 52 -5.07 -5.97 2.00
C ASN A 52 -4.74 -5.06 0.80
N VAL A 53 -3.80 -4.13 0.94
CA VAL A 53 -3.30 -3.35 -0.19
C VAL A 53 -2.53 -4.27 -1.12
N ARG A 54 -2.65 -4.02 -2.43
CA ARG A 54 -1.84 -4.68 -3.44
C ARG A 54 -1.11 -3.63 -4.26
N ILE A 55 0.20 -3.76 -4.34
CA ILE A 55 1.05 -2.86 -5.11
C ILE A 55 1.68 -3.66 -6.25
N GLY A 56 1.43 -3.22 -7.47
CA GLY A 56 1.92 -3.86 -8.69
C GLY A 56 3.43 -3.71 -8.86
N ALA A 57 4.00 -4.56 -9.71
CA ALA A 57 5.43 -4.62 -9.94
C ALA A 57 6.01 -3.30 -10.44
N HIS A 58 7.24 -3.00 -10.06
CA HIS A 58 8.00 -1.84 -10.50
C HIS A 58 7.38 -0.50 -10.09
N THR A 59 6.52 -0.47 -9.10
CA THR A 59 5.94 0.76 -8.55
C THR A 59 6.84 1.33 -7.48
N ALA A 60 7.07 2.63 -7.52
CA ALA A 60 7.84 3.34 -6.52
C ALA A 60 6.98 4.33 -5.76
N VAL A 61 7.15 4.37 -4.45
CA VAL A 61 6.39 5.22 -3.54
C VAL A 61 7.37 6.04 -2.72
N ALA A 62 7.26 7.36 -2.81
CA ALA A 62 8.10 8.27 -2.04
C ALA A 62 7.62 8.41 -0.60
N GLY A 63 8.45 9.00 0.24
CA GLY A 63 8.27 9.01 1.69
C GLY A 63 6.98 9.64 2.20
N CYS A 64 6.59 9.25 3.40
CA CYS A 64 5.43 9.79 4.13
C CYS A 64 4.08 9.59 3.43
N THR A 65 3.97 8.64 2.51
CA THR A 65 2.72 8.33 1.81
C THR A 65 1.93 7.31 2.62
N ALA A 66 0.62 7.48 2.65
CA ALA A 66 -0.30 6.55 3.29
C ALA A 66 -1.25 5.94 2.26
N ILE A 67 -1.33 4.63 2.25
CA ILE A 67 -2.20 3.87 1.36
C ILE A 67 -3.18 3.12 2.23
N ALA A 68 -4.46 3.50 2.15
CA ALA A 68 -5.48 2.92 3.00
C ALA A 68 -5.88 1.51 2.55
N GLY A 69 -6.49 0.78 3.45
CA GLY A 69 -6.79 -0.64 3.28
C GLY A 69 -7.53 -0.99 2.00
N SER A 70 -7.16 -2.11 1.42
CA SER A 70 -7.75 -2.68 0.21
C SER A 70 -7.59 -1.85 -1.06
N ALA A 71 -6.76 -0.81 -1.05
CA ALA A 71 -6.41 -0.09 -2.27
C ALA A 71 -5.55 -0.98 -3.17
N ARG A 72 -5.70 -0.81 -4.46
CA ARG A 72 -4.93 -1.54 -5.46
C ARG A 72 -4.17 -0.56 -6.33
N ILE A 73 -2.87 -0.70 -6.37
CA ILE A 73 -1.98 0.14 -7.16
C ILE A 73 -1.37 -0.71 -8.27
N GLY A 74 -1.47 -0.23 -9.48
CA GLY A 74 -0.98 -0.95 -10.66
C GLY A 74 0.54 -1.01 -10.73
N ARG A 75 1.02 -1.46 -11.87
CA ARG A 75 2.45 -1.60 -12.16
C ARG A 75 3.03 -0.31 -12.71
N TYR A 76 4.32 -0.11 -12.50
CA TYR A 76 5.05 1.04 -13.04
C TYR A 76 4.47 2.39 -12.65
N CYS A 77 3.85 2.47 -11.47
CA CYS A 77 3.36 3.74 -10.93
C CYS A 77 4.48 4.48 -10.22
N LEU A 78 4.40 5.80 -10.24
CA LEU A 78 5.26 6.68 -9.45
C LEU A 78 4.38 7.50 -8.52
N ILE A 79 4.53 7.30 -7.23
CA ILE A 79 3.73 7.99 -6.22
C ILE A 79 4.65 8.92 -5.44
N GLY A 80 4.35 10.21 -5.51
CA GLY A 80 5.13 11.25 -4.83
C GLY A 80 5.03 11.16 -3.32
N GLY A 81 5.80 11.98 -2.64
CA GLY A 81 5.82 12.01 -1.17
C GLY A 81 4.55 12.62 -0.57
N ALA A 82 4.24 12.21 0.65
CA ALA A 82 3.11 12.72 1.41
C ALA A 82 1.77 12.65 0.65
N VAL A 83 1.58 11.58 -0.13
CA VAL A 83 0.33 11.29 -0.84
C VAL A 83 -0.57 10.47 0.06
N GLY A 84 -1.87 10.74 0.01
CA GLY A 84 -2.88 9.90 0.64
C GLY A 84 -3.70 9.20 -0.44
N ILE A 85 -3.89 7.89 -0.31
CA ILE A 85 -4.75 7.10 -1.19
C ILE A 85 -5.81 6.46 -0.32
N THR A 86 -7.08 6.80 -0.57
CA THR A 86 -8.18 6.27 0.23
C THR A 86 -8.44 4.79 -0.07
N GLY A 87 -9.14 4.12 0.83
CA GLY A 87 -9.34 2.67 0.76
C GLY A 87 -10.20 2.23 -0.42
N HIS A 88 -9.98 1.00 -0.84
CA HIS A 88 -10.73 0.33 -1.90
C HIS A 88 -10.63 0.97 -3.28
N LEU A 89 -9.69 1.91 -3.47
CA LEU A 89 -9.44 2.52 -4.77
C LEU A 89 -8.57 1.62 -5.63
N GLU A 90 -8.67 1.84 -6.93
CA GLU A 90 -7.77 1.24 -7.90
C GLU A 90 -7.04 2.33 -8.67
N VAL A 91 -5.72 2.28 -8.64
CA VAL A 91 -4.84 3.13 -9.44
C VAL A 91 -4.33 2.29 -10.60
N CYS A 92 -4.60 2.72 -11.81
CA CYS A 92 -4.21 1.98 -13.03
C CYS A 92 -2.68 1.92 -13.18
N ASP A 93 -2.23 1.05 -14.08
CA ASP A 93 -0.81 0.95 -14.40
C ASP A 93 -0.26 2.26 -14.96
N ARG A 94 1.01 2.55 -14.70
CA ARG A 94 1.75 3.68 -15.26
C ARG A 94 1.18 5.04 -14.91
N VAL A 95 0.54 5.16 -13.77
CA VAL A 95 0.04 6.45 -13.26
C VAL A 95 1.13 7.11 -12.43
N THR A 96 1.28 8.41 -12.60
CA THR A 96 2.11 9.25 -11.73
C THR A 96 1.20 10.10 -10.87
N ILE A 97 1.40 10.04 -9.56
CA ILE A 97 0.68 10.86 -8.59
C ILE A 97 1.68 11.85 -8.01
N THR A 98 1.38 13.15 -8.16
CA THR A 98 2.28 14.20 -7.65
C THR A 98 2.24 14.27 -6.13
N ALA A 99 3.33 14.76 -5.55
CA ALA A 99 3.47 14.86 -4.10
C ALA A 99 2.32 15.65 -3.45
N MET A 100 1.99 15.28 -2.23
CA MET A 100 0.97 15.93 -1.39
C MET A 100 -0.45 15.87 -1.98
N SER A 101 -0.71 14.94 -2.88
CA SER A 101 -2.05 14.73 -3.45
C SER A 101 -2.88 13.83 -2.55
N LEU A 102 -4.19 14.03 -2.56
CA LEU A 102 -5.15 13.11 -1.95
C LEU A 102 -5.98 12.47 -3.07
N VAL A 103 -5.85 11.16 -3.20
CA VAL A 103 -6.58 10.41 -4.23
C VAL A 103 -7.82 9.80 -3.59
N THR A 104 -8.98 10.23 -4.05
CA THR A 104 -10.27 9.84 -3.47
C THR A 104 -11.16 9.06 -4.44
N GLN A 105 -10.78 8.98 -5.71
CA GLN A 105 -11.53 8.25 -6.75
C GLN A 105 -10.55 7.53 -7.67
N SER A 106 -11.01 6.40 -8.14
CA SER A 106 -10.23 5.59 -9.10
C SER A 106 -10.12 6.25 -10.46
#